data_18e47acd218a28844d880ad76e5b31aa
#
_entry.id   18e47acd218a28844d880ad76e5b31aa
#
_cell.length_a   1.000
_cell.length_b   1.000
_cell.length_c   1.000
_cell.angle_alpha   90.00
_cell.angle_beta   90.00
_cell.angle_gamma   90.00
#
_symmetry.space_group_name_H-M   'P 1'
#
loop_
_entity.id
_entity.type
_entity.pdbx_description
1 polymer ?
#
loop_
_entity_poly.entity_id
_entity_poly.type
_entity_poly.pdbx_seq_one_letter_code
_entity_poly.pdbx_strand_id
1 'polypeptide(L)' 'MAKIKITQIKSVIDRSERQKLTLKALGLKKVNATKEVEATPQILGMVEKVHHLVKVEQLG' A
#
# COMPACT_ATOMS: atom_id res chain seq x y z
N MET A 1 -0.08 11.07 -16.13
CA MET A 1 0.37 10.75 -14.78
C MET A 1 0.28 9.26 -14.55
N ALA A 2 1.24 8.70 -13.85
CA ALA A 2 1.29 7.26 -13.65
C ALA A 2 0.35 6.81 -12.52
N LYS A 3 -0.27 5.67 -12.72
CA LYS A 3 -1.07 5.03 -11.67
C LYS A 3 -0.42 3.71 -11.30
N ILE A 4 -0.56 3.35 -10.04
CA ILE A 4 -0.08 2.08 -9.55
C ILE A 4 -1.21 1.34 -8.84
N LYS A 5 -1.14 0.03 -8.89
CA LYS A 5 -2.07 -0.85 -8.19
C LYS A 5 -1.33 -1.50 -7.04
N ILE A 6 -1.85 -1.35 -5.84
CA ILE A 6 -1.24 -1.94 -4.66
C ILE A 6 -2.17 -3.00 -4.10
N THR A 7 -1.58 -4.13 -3.73
CA THR A 7 -2.33 -5.26 -3.15
C THR A 7 -1.65 -5.65 -1.85
N GLN A 8 -2.42 -5.71 -0.78
CA GLN A 8 -1.90 -6.16 0.50
C GLN A 8 -1.69 -7.67 0.46
N ILE A 9 -0.46 -8.12 0.63
CA ILE A 9 -0.11 -9.54 0.54
C ILE A 9 0.13 -10.18 1.90
N LYS A 10 0.28 -9.38 2.97
CA LYS A 10 0.52 -9.89 4.31
C LYS A 10 -0.36 -9.18 5.31
N SER A 11 -0.72 -9.91 6.37
CA SER A 11 -1.52 -9.35 7.47
C SER A 11 -0.69 -8.34 8.27
N VAL A 12 -1.37 -7.34 8.84
CA VAL A 12 -0.74 -6.34 9.70
C VAL A 12 -0.95 -6.62 11.18
N ILE A 13 -1.47 -7.79 11.53
CA ILE A 13 -1.82 -8.12 12.91
C ILE A 13 -0.60 -7.96 13.83
N ASP A 14 0.56 -8.41 13.40
CA ASP A 14 1.79 -8.36 14.19
C ASP A 14 2.71 -7.21 13.78
N ARG A 15 2.18 -6.20 13.09
CA ARG A 15 2.98 -5.07 12.62
C ARG A 15 2.74 -3.84 13.49
N SER A 16 3.65 -2.87 13.38
CA SER A 16 3.53 -1.64 14.15
C SER A 16 2.28 -0.86 13.74
N GLU A 17 1.79 -0.02 14.63
CA GLU A 17 0.64 0.82 14.34
C GLU A 17 0.90 1.77 13.16
N ARG A 18 2.13 2.23 13.01
CA ARG A 18 2.49 3.09 11.88
C ARG A 18 2.24 2.41 10.55
N GLN A 19 2.61 1.13 10.46
CA GLN A 19 2.39 0.36 9.25
C GLN A 19 0.89 0.14 9.01
N LYS A 20 0.14 -0.15 10.06
CA LYS A 20 -1.31 -0.29 9.97
C LYS A 20 -1.96 1.00 9.48
N LEU A 21 -1.56 2.13 10.04
CA LEU A 21 -2.09 3.43 9.65
C LEU A 21 -1.73 3.76 8.21
N THR A 22 -0.52 3.43 7.78
CA THR A 22 -0.09 3.66 6.41
C THR A 22 -0.94 2.86 5.43
N LEU A 23 -1.17 1.58 5.71
CA LEU A 23 -2.01 0.75 4.87
C LEU A 23 -3.45 1.25 4.86
N LYS A 24 -3.97 1.68 6.00
CA LYS A 24 -5.31 2.23 6.10
C LYS A 24 -5.43 3.50 5.26
N ALA A 25 -4.42 4.36 5.32
CA ALA A 25 -4.40 5.59 4.52
C ALA A 25 -4.34 5.28 3.02
N LEU A 26 -3.73 4.18 2.64
CA LEU A 26 -3.70 3.73 1.25
C LEU A 26 -5.00 3.06 0.82
N GLY A 27 -5.92 2.82 1.75
CA GLY A 27 -7.19 2.18 1.46
C GLY A 27 -7.18 0.67 1.57
N LEU A 28 -6.11 0.09 2.11
CA LEU A 28 -5.98 -1.35 2.26
C LEU A 28 -6.37 -1.74 3.68
N LYS A 29 -7.49 -2.44 3.81
CA LYS A 29 -8.03 -2.78 5.13
C LYS A 29 -7.81 -4.23 5.52
N LYS A 30 -7.48 -5.11 4.57
CA LYS A 30 -7.29 -6.53 4.86
C LYS A 30 -6.38 -7.15 3.82
N VAL A 31 -5.93 -8.37 4.09
CA VAL A 31 -5.10 -9.14 3.16
C VAL A 31 -5.85 -9.34 1.85
N ASN A 32 -5.13 -9.25 0.74
CA ASN A 32 -5.65 -9.36 -0.61
C ASN A 32 -6.51 -8.17 -1.05
N ALA A 33 -6.64 -7.14 -0.21
CA ALA A 33 -7.29 -5.90 -0.66
C ALA A 33 -6.43 -5.22 -1.71
N THR A 34 -7.08 -4.70 -2.73
CA THR A 34 -6.40 -4.04 -3.85
C THR A 34 -6.90 -2.62 -3.99
N LYS A 35 -6.00 -1.70 -4.29
CA LYS A 35 -6.34 -0.30 -4.48
C LYS A 35 -5.50 0.30 -5.59
N GLU A 36 -6.12 1.08 -6.46
CA GLU A 36 -5.43 1.85 -7.48
C GLU A 36 -5.23 3.27 -6.97
N VAL A 37 -4.01 3.76 -7.05
CA VAL A 37 -3.67 5.12 -6.59
C VAL A 37 -2.71 5.76 -7.58
N GLU A 38 -2.65 7.09 -7.55
CA GLU A 38 -1.69 7.80 -8.37
C GLU A 38 -0.30 7.71 -7.74
N ALA A 39 0.71 7.59 -8.59
CA ALA A 39 2.09 7.45 -8.15
C ALA A 39 2.68 8.83 -7.81
N THR A 40 2.09 9.50 -6.83
CA THR A 40 2.63 10.77 -6.34
C THR A 40 3.79 10.51 -5.38
N PRO A 41 4.67 11.50 -5.17
CA PRO A 41 5.77 11.31 -4.20
C PRO A 41 5.28 10.91 -2.81
N GLN A 42 4.14 11.45 -2.36
CA GLN A 42 3.58 11.09 -1.07
C GLN A 42 3.16 9.62 -1.04
N ILE A 43 2.46 9.18 -2.08
CA ILE A 43 1.99 7.80 -2.16
C ILE A 43 3.18 6.84 -2.27
N LEU A 44 4.16 7.18 -3.09
CA LEU A 44 5.35 6.35 -3.23
C LEU A 44 6.11 6.22 -1.91
N GLY A 45 6.20 7.32 -1.14
CA GLY A 45 6.83 7.28 0.16
C GLY A 45 6.08 6.39 1.14
N MET A 46 4.74 6.43 1.12
CA MET A 46 3.93 5.56 1.97
C MET A 46 4.07 4.10 1.57
N VAL A 47 4.04 3.81 0.28
CA VAL A 47 4.21 2.45 -0.23
C VAL A 47 5.58 1.90 0.16
N GLU A 48 6.61 2.72 0.08
CA GLU A 48 7.96 2.32 0.46
C GLU A 48 8.02 1.84 1.92
N LYS A 49 7.29 2.50 2.80
CA LYS A 49 7.27 2.13 4.21
C LYS A 49 6.65 0.76 4.46
N VAL A 50 5.78 0.32 3.57
CA VAL A 50 5.08 -0.95 3.73
C VAL A 50 5.30 -1.88 2.53
N HIS A 51 6.35 -1.64 1.74
CA HIS A 51 6.58 -2.42 0.52
C HIS A 51 6.71 -3.92 0.78
N HIS A 52 7.16 -4.28 1.97
CA HIS A 52 7.27 -5.69 2.36
C HIS A 52 5.91 -6.33 2.68
N LEU A 53 4.85 -5.52 2.77
CA LEU A 53 3.51 -5.99 3.08
C LEU A 53 2.58 -5.91 1.86
N VAL A 54 3.00 -5.25 0.81
CA VAL A 54 2.17 -5.04 -0.37
C VAL A 54 2.93 -5.38 -1.65
N LYS A 55 2.16 -5.66 -2.70
CA LYS A 55 2.70 -5.82 -4.04
C LYS A 55 2.28 -4.61 -4.86
N VAL A 56 3.20 -4.05 -5.61
CA VAL A 56 2.95 -2.86 -6.43
C VAL A 56 3.04 -3.24 -7.90
N GLU A 57 2.04 -2.83 -8.68
CA GLU A 57 2.04 -3.00 -10.12
C GLU A 57 1.85 -1.63 -10.78
N GLN A 58 2.60 -1.38 -11.82
CA GLN A 58 2.42 -0.18 -12.61
C GLN A 58 1.28 -0.38 -13.60
N LEU A 59 0.37 0.59 -13.66
CA LEU A 59 -0.79 0.54 -14.54
C LEU A 59 -0.67 1.48 -15.73
N GLY A 60 0.23 2.42 -15.67
CA GLY A 60 0.34 3.35 -16.77
C GLY A 60 1.66 4.02 -16.92
#